data_267148fe812a848016c126096c41cafd
#
_entry.id   267148fe812a848016c126096c41cafd
#
_cell.length_a   1.000
_cell.length_b   1.000
_cell.length_c   1.000
_cell.angle_alpha   90.00
_cell.angle_beta   90.00
_cell.angle_gamma   90.00
#
_symmetry.space_group_name_H-M   'P 1'
#
loop_
_entity.id
_entity.type
_entity.pdbx_description
1 polymer ?
#
loop_
_entity_poly.entity_id
_entity_poly.type
_entity_poly.pdbx_seq_one_letter_code
_entity_poly.pdbx_strand_id
1 'polypeptide(L)'
;MFLSLKTLYRKRTVIWPFYFYTIIRTLSEIPNIKALLNSMNQNTLVQVNQLEPLDDLLDILEQSLVEEPPISVKDGGLFKVGFNTQLDEYLEASKNGKTWLAELQAKERQRTGIKSLKISFNKVFGYFIEITRANLQNFEPSEFGYMRKQTLSNAERFITDELKEKEDIILGAEDKAIELEYQLFVQLREEVKKYTERLQQQAKIISELDCLQSFAEIAQKYNYTRPSFSENKTLELVESRHPVVERVMDYNDYVPNNCRLDNETFIYLITGPNMSGKSTYMRQVAIISIMAQMGAYVPCKEAVLPIFDQIFTRIGAADDLVSGKSTFMVEMLEAQKALTYATEDSLIIFDEIGRGTSTYDGLALAQAMIEYVAETSHAKTLFSTHYHELTTLDQALPSLKNVHVAANEYKGELIFLHKVKDGAVDDSYGIQVAKLADLPEKVISRAQVILSEFEASAGKKSSISNLKMVENEPEINQENLNLSVEETTDTLSQKDFEQASFDLFENDQESEIELQIKNLNLSNMTPIEALVKLSELQNQLK
;
A
#
# COMPACT_ATOMS: atom_id res chain seq x y z
N MET A 1 0.88 3.56 -13.06
CA MET A 1 1.47 3.77 -14.40
C MET A 1 2.94 4.19 -14.35
N PHE A 2 3.37 5.12 -13.52
CA PHE A 2 4.74 5.65 -13.46
C PHE A 2 5.75 4.82 -12.64
N LEU A 3 5.31 3.95 -11.76
CA LEU A 3 6.17 2.93 -11.13
C LEU A 3 6.83 1.99 -12.14
N SER A 4 6.25 1.81 -13.33
CA SER A 4 6.80 0.97 -14.39
C SER A 4 7.99 1.59 -15.13
N LEU A 5 8.13 2.92 -15.17
CA LEU A 5 9.25 3.58 -15.83
C LEU A 5 10.58 3.42 -15.05
N LYS A 6 10.55 3.33 -13.72
CA LYS A 6 11.72 2.96 -12.90
C LYS A 6 12.13 1.50 -13.12
N THR A 7 11.17 0.63 -13.40
CA THR A 7 11.41 -0.79 -13.71
C THR A 7 12.03 -0.97 -15.11
N LEU A 8 11.79 -0.04 -16.03
CA LEU A 8 12.44 0.01 -17.36
C LEU A 8 13.96 0.09 -17.31
N TYR A 9 14.52 0.63 -16.24
CA TYR A 9 15.98 0.84 -16.12
C TYR A 9 16.71 -0.35 -15.48
N ARG A 10 16.05 -1.20 -14.71
CA ARG A 10 16.75 -2.16 -13.82
C ARG A 10 16.88 -3.60 -14.30
N LYS A 11 16.05 -4.13 -15.19
CA LYS A 11 16.22 -5.53 -15.71
C LYS A 11 15.52 -5.68 -17.07
N ARG A 12 16.02 -6.54 -17.96
CA ARG A 12 15.48 -7.13 -19.19
C ARG A 12 13.96 -7.39 -19.17
N THR A 13 13.18 -6.40 -18.72
CA THR A 13 11.72 -6.50 -18.63
C THR A 13 11.18 -6.32 -20.04
N VAL A 14 10.42 -7.28 -20.49
CA VAL A 14 9.68 -7.23 -21.75
C VAL A 14 8.79 -5.99 -21.69
N ILE A 15 9.16 -4.94 -22.43
CA ILE A 15 8.27 -3.78 -22.58
C ILE A 15 7.15 -4.23 -23.49
N TRP A 16 5.93 -4.24 -22.98
CA TRP A 16 4.75 -4.57 -23.74
C TRP A 16 4.38 -3.40 -24.65
N PRO A 17 4.00 -3.61 -25.89
CA PRO A 17 3.55 -2.56 -26.82
C PRO A 17 2.47 -1.66 -26.23
N PHE A 18 1.63 -2.19 -25.39
CA PHE A 18 0.58 -1.47 -24.64
C PHE A 18 1.11 -0.26 -23.84
N TYR A 19 2.36 -0.29 -23.34
CA TYR A 19 2.92 0.89 -22.65
C TYR A 19 3.12 2.09 -23.57
N PHE A 20 3.50 1.85 -24.82
CA PHE A 20 3.65 2.94 -25.78
C PHE A 20 2.30 3.56 -26.16
N TYR A 21 1.28 2.75 -26.32
CA TYR A 21 -0.09 3.23 -26.49
C TYR A 21 -0.53 4.11 -25.31
N THR A 22 -0.19 3.71 -24.09
CA THR A 22 -0.50 4.50 -22.90
C THR A 22 0.27 5.83 -22.88
N ILE A 23 1.51 5.84 -23.37
CA ILE A 23 2.28 7.09 -23.53
C ILE A 23 1.60 8.01 -24.54
N ILE A 24 1.20 7.50 -25.71
CA ILE A 24 0.44 8.27 -26.71
C ILE A 24 -0.78 8.93 -26.08
N ARG A 25 -1.64 8.13 -25.43
CA ARG A 25 -2.86 8.63 -24.76
C ARG A 25 -2.57 9.71 -23.73
N THR A 26 -1.48 9.56 -22.98
CA THR A 26 -1.08 10.55 -21.98
C THR A 26 -0.58 11.84 -22.61
N LEU A 27 0.31 11.73 -23.61
CA LEU A 27 0.88 12.90 -24.27
C LEU A 27 -0.17 13.71 -25.04
N SER A 28 -1.12 13.05 -25.70
CA SER A 28 -2.19 13.71 -26.44
C SER A 28 -3.13 14.54 -25.55
N GLU A 29 -3.25 14.23 -24.24
CA GLU A 29 -4.06 15.00 -23.30
C GLU A 29 -3.31 16.17 -22.63
N ILE A 30 -2.00 16.23 -22.73
CA ILE A 30 -1.19 17.32 -22.12
C ILE A 30 -1.62 18.72 -22.60
N PRO A 31 -1.88 18.97 -23.89
CA PRO A 31 -2.36 20.28 -24.35
C PRO A 31 -3.66 20.70 -23.68
N ASN A 32 -4.61 19.78 -23.51
CA ASN A 32 -5.89 20.03 -22.87
C ASN A 32 -5.71 20.39 -21.40
N ILE A 33 -4.88 19.63 -20.66
CA ILE A 33 -4.53 19.90 -19.27
C ILE A 33 -3.89 21.29 -19.16
N LYS A 34 -2.94 21.60 -20.02
CA LYS A 34 -2.23 22.89 -20.02
C LYS A 34 -3.19 24.07 -20.30
N ALA A 35 -4.12 23.91 -21.23
CA ALA A 35 -5.12 24.92 -21.53
C ALA A 35 -6.05 25.18 -20.32
N LEU A 36 -6.50 24.13 -19.63
CA LEU A 36 -7.30 24.24 -18.42
C LEU A 36 -6.55 24.97 -17.30
N LEU A 37 -5.30 24.58 -17.03
CA LEU A 37 -4.48 25.19 -15.99
C LEU A 37 -4.19 26.68 -16.27
N ASN A 38 -3.93 27.04 -17.53
CA ASN A 38 -3.74 28.44 -17.94
C ASN A 38 -5.01 29.29 -17.76
N SER A 39 -6.20 28.69 -17.87
CA SER A 39 -7.48 29.38 -17.65
C SER A 39 -7.75 29.69 -16.18
N MET A 40 -7.10 28.99 -15.25
CA MET A 40 -7.33 29.11 -13.79
C MET A 40 -6.70 30.36 -13.14
N ASN A 41 -6.06 31.23 -13.89
CA ASN A 41 -5.55 32.56 -13.48
C ASN A 41 -4.70 32.57 -12.19
N GLN A 42 -4.06 31.47 -11.84
CA GLN A 42 -3.22 31.37 -10.63
C GLN A 42 -1.78 31.03 -11.00
N ASN A 43 -0.91 32.03 -10.79
CA ASN A 43 0.55 31.91 -10.92
C ASN A 43 1.21 30.94 -9.91
N THR A 44 0.42 30.22 -9.12
CA THR A 44 0.87 29.39 -7.99
C THR A 44 0.86 27.90 -8.27
N LEU A 45 0.26 27.42 -9.35
CA LEU A 45 0.40 26.02 -9.72
C LEU A 45 1.77 25.83 -10.38
N VAL A 46 2.65 25.37 -9.54
CA VAL A 46 4.05 25.08 -9.80
C VAL A 46 4.20 24.30 -11.11
N GLN A 47 4.99 24.87 -12.02
CA GLN A 47 5.52 24.16 -13.20
C GLN A 47 4.57 23.90 -14.38
N VAL A 48 3.37 24.49 -14.45
CA VAL A 48 2.53 24.39 -15.67
C VAL A 48 3.29 24.76 -16.94
N ASN A 49 4.22 25.74 -16.85
CA ASN A 49 5.09 26.14 -17.96
C ASN A 49 6.08 25.05 -18.37
N GLN A 50 6.40 24.10 -17.49
CA GLN A 50 7.29 22.97 -17.75
C GLN A 50 6.53 21.74 -18.30
N LEU A 51 5.20 21.81 -18.37
CA LEU A 51 4.41 20.74 -18.96
C LEU A 51 4.52 20.85 -20.48
N GLU A 52 5.27 19.93 -21.09
CA GLU A 52 5.52 19.87 -22.53
C GLU A 52 4.78 18.70 -23.17
N PRO A 53 4.09 18.91 -24.31
CA PRO A 53 3.37 17.83 -24.99
C PRO A 53 4.28 16.74 -25.55
N LEU A 54 5.58 17.01 -25.74
CA LEU A 54 6.55 16.12 -26.42
C LEU A 54 6.06 15.70 -27.82
N ASP A 55 5.64 16.69 -28.62
CA ASP A 55 5.04 16.47 -29.94
C ASP A 55 5.94 15.62 -30.85
N ASP A 56 7.26 15.82 -30.75
CA ASP A 56 8.27 15.04 -31.45
C ASP A 56 8.21 13.52 -31.13
N LEU A 57 8.00 13.16 -29.88
CA LEU A 57 7.82 11.76 -29.47
C LEU A 57 6.43 11.24 -29.84
N LEU A 58 5.40 12.07 -29.65
CA LEU A 58 4.02 11.72 -29.99
C LEU A 58 3.89 11.38 -31.46
N ASP A 59 4.44 12.23 -32.34
CA ASP A 59 4.45 12.01 -33.80
C ASP A 59 5.13 10.69 -34.19
N ILE A 60 6.28 10.40 -33.59
CA ILE A 60 7.02 9.14 -33.84
C ILE A 60 6.15 7.93 -33.49
N LEU A 61 5.52 7.97 -32.31
CA LEU A 61 4.71 6.86 -31.82
C LEU A 61 3.41 6.70 -32.61
N GLU A 62 2.72 7.80 -32.92
CA GLU A 62 1.48 7.79 -33.69
C GLU A 62 1.67 7.37 -35.14
N GLN A 63 2.78 7.75 -35.77
CA GLN A 63 3.09 7.31 -37.12
C GLN A 63 3.49 5.83 -37.18
N SER A 64 4.06 5.31 -36.10
CA SER A 64 4.56 3.94 -36.04
C SER A 64 3.49 2.91 -35.70
N LEU A 65 2.74 3.14 -34.62
CA LEU A 65 1.93 2.12 -33.97
C LEU A 65 0.44 2.18 -34.37
N VAL A 66 -0.19 1.00 -34.39
CA VAL A 66 -1.64 0.90 -34.55
C VAL A 66 -2.36 1.46 -33.31
N GLU A 67 -3.66 1.80 -33.44
CA GLU A 67 -4.44 2.36 -32.34
C GLU A 67 -4.62 1.38 -31.18
N GLU A 68 -4.77 0.09 -31.47
CA GLU A 68 -4.90 -0.99 -30.48
C GLU A 68 -3.79 -2.03 -30.70
N PRO A 69 -2.59 -1.80 -30.14
CA PRO A 69 -1.48 -2.72 -30.34
C PRO A 69 -1.71 -4.04 -29.58
N PRO A 70 -1.20 -5.15 -30.12
CA PRO A 70 -1.29 -6.46 -29.48
C PRO A 70 -0.57 -6.46 -28.12
N ILE A 71 -0.96 -7.39 -27.26
CA ILE A 71 -0.34 -7.53 -25.92
C ILE A 71 1.13 -7.93 -26.07
N SER A 72 1.45 -8.80 -27.03
CA SER A 72 2.82 -9.28 -27.29
C SER A 72 3.28 -8.95 -28.68
N VAL A 73 4.53 -8.54 -28.82
CA VAL A 73 5.16 -8.33 -30.15
C VAL A 73 5.16 -9.62 -30.98
N LYS A 74 5.11 -10.79 -30.33
CA LYS A 74 5.05 -12.10 -31.00
C LYS A 74 3.73 -12.38 -31.69
N ASP A 75 2.69 -11.62 -31.36
CA ASP A 75 1.37 -11.80 -31.97
C ASP A 75 1.27 -11.14 -33.35
N GLY A 76 2.23 -10.25 -33.68
CA GLY A 76 2.25 -9.49 -34.93
C GLY A 76 1.19 -8.39 -34.98
N GLY A 77 1.25 -7.53 -36.00
CA GLY A 77 0.26 -6.48 -36.21
C GLY A 77 0.46 -5.24 -35.34
N LEU A 78 1.68 -4.94 -34.97
CA LEU A 78 2.05 -3.83 -34.10
C LEU A 78 2.13 -2.48 -34.83
N PHE A 79 2.62 -2.50 -36.07
CA PHE A 79 2.91 -1.29 -36.83
C PHE A 79 1.81 -0.95 -37.85
N LYS A 80 1.65 0.33 -38.10
CA LYS A 80 0.74 0.83 -39.15
C LYS A 80 1.23 0.45 -40.53
N VAL A 81 0.30 0.20 -41.43
CA VAL A 81 0.60 0.05 -42.89
C VAL A 81 1.22 1.35 -43.38
N GLY A 82 2.30 1.25 -44.15
CA GLY A 82 3.08 2.39 -44.65
C GLY A 82 4.24 2.80 -43.73
N PHE A 83 4.38 2.20 -42.55
CA PHE A 83 5.50 2.50 -41.65
C PHE A 83 6.82 1.92 -42.16
N ASN A 84 6.80 0.70 -42.69
CA ASN A 84 7.98 0.05 -43.26
C ASN A 84 7.62 -0.76 -44.51
N THR A 85 8.20 -0.41 -45.64
CA THR A 85 7.90 -1.03 -46.95
C THR A 85 8.13 -2.55 -46.94
N GLN A 86 9.21 -3.02 -46.34
CA GLN A 86 9.53 -4.45 -46.30
C GLN A 86 8.54 -5.23 -45.40
N LEU A 87 8.08 -4.63 -44.30
CA LEU A 87 7.05 -5.21 -43.48
C LEU A 87 5.74 -5.32 -44.24
N ASP A 88 5.35 -4.27 -44.95
CA ASP A 88 4.13 -4.26 -45.78
C ASP A 88 4.17 -5.36 -46.84
N GLU A 89 5.33 -5.55 -47.51
CA GLU A 89 5.52 -6.64 -48.47
C GLU A 89 5.30 -8.03 -47.84
N TYR A 90 5.85 -8.27 -46.64
CA TYR A 90 5.64 -9.55 -45.95
C TYR A 90 4.18 -9.75 -45.48
N LEU A 91 3.56 -8.70 -44.97
CA LEU A 91 2.14 -8.75 -44.56
C LEU A 91 1.22 -8.97 -45.75
N GLU A 92 1.49 -8.34 -46.89
CA GLU A 92 0.73 -8.54 -48.12
C GLU A 92 0.90 -9.96 -48.66
N ALA A 93 2.11 -10.51 -48.65
CA ALA A 93 2.39 -11.88 -49.07
C ALA A 93 1.62 -12.90 -48.16
N SER A 94 1.62 -12.68 -46.85
CA SER A 94 0.86 -13.50 -45.92
C SER A 94 -0.66 -13.39 -46.15
N LYS A 95 -1.20 -12.19 -46.35
CA LYS A 95 -2.61 -11.94 -46.66
C LYS A 95 -3.05 -12.57 -47.96
N ASN A 96 -2.29 -12.39 -49.02
CA ASN A 96 -2.54 -12.99 -50.33
C ASN A 96 -2.51 -14.52 -50.26
N GLY A 97 -1.60 -15.08 -49.44
CA GLY A 97 -1.56 -16.50 -49.14
C GLY A 97 -2.81 -17.02 -48.45
N LYS A 98 -3.36 -16.30 -47.47
CA LYS A 98 -4.62 -16.68 -46.77
C LYS A 98 -5.84 -16.61 -47.75
N THR A 99 -5.87 -15.60 -48.61
CA THR A 99 -6.91 -15.50 -49.65
C THR A 99 -6.83 -16.69 -50.62
N TRP A 100 -5.61 -17.02 -51.12
CA TRP A 100 -5.38 -18.17 -51.96
C TRP A 100 -5.78 -19.49 -51.32
N LEU A 101 -5.53 -19.68 -50.00
CA LEU A 101 -6.00 -20.88 -49.25
C LEU A 101 -7.54 -21.02 -49.27
N ALA A 102 -8.24 -19.89 -49.14
CA ALA A 102 -9.70 -19.88 -49.20
C ALA A 102 -10.23 -20.25 -50.62
N GLU A 103 -9.57 -19.72 -51.64
CA GLU A 103 -9.87 -20.04 -53.04
C GLU A 103 -9.54 -21.50 -53.37
N LEU A 104 -8.38 -22.01 -52.91
CA LEU A 104 -8.02 -23.40 -53.02
C LEU A 104 -9.06 -24.32 -52.35
N GLN A 105 -9.50 -23.97 -51.15
CA GLN A 105 -10.54 -24.71 -50.47
C GLN A 105 -11.86 -24.79 -51.30
N ALA A 106 -12.25 -23.67 -51.88
CA ALA A 106 -13.43 -23.63 -52.77
C ALA A 106 -13.25 -24.47 -54.02
N LYS A 107 -12.07 -24.36 -54.68
CA LYS A 107 -11.68 -25.15 -55.83
C LYS A 107 -11.69 -26.67 -55.53
N GLU A 108 -11.08 -27.05 -54.40
CA GLU A 108 -11.01 -28.46 -54.01
C GLU A 108 -12.37 -29.03 -53.60
N ARG A 109 -13.26 -28.25 -52.99
CA ARG A 109 -14.66 -28.67 -52.76
C ARG A 109 -15.42 -28.92 -54.06
N GLN A 110 -15.21 -28.08 -55.03
CA GLN A 110 -15.83 -28.25 -56.37
C GLN A 110 -15.25 -29.45 -57.11
N ARG A 111 -13.90 -29.61 -57.09
CA ARG A 111 -13.19 -30.70 -57.77
C ARG A 111 -13.52 -32.08 -57.21
N THR A 112 -13.61 -32.19 -55.87
CA THR A 112 -13.86 -33.45 -55.17
C THR A 112 -15.36 -33.72 -54.92
N GLY A 113 -16.23 -32.73 -55.08
CA GLY A 113 -17.64 -32.82 -54.72
C GLY A 113 -17.91 -32.86 -53.19
N ILE A 114 -16.89 -32.79 -52.36
CA ILE A 114 -16.97 -32.89 -50.90
C ILE A 114 -17.20 -31.54 -50.29
N LYS A 115 -18.44 -31.18 -49.96
CA LYS A 115 -18.81 -29.87 -49.38
C LYS A 115 -18.22 -29.63 -47.98
N SER A 116 -17.95 -30.67 -47.22
CA SER A 116 -17.40 -30.61 -45.87
C SER A 116 -15.86 -30.52 -45.81
N LEU A 117 -15.19 -30.59 -46.96
CA LEU A 117 -13.73 -30.43 -47.05
C LEU A 117 -13.30 -29.08 -46.46
N LYS A 118 -12.28 -29.10 -45.60
CA LYS A 118 -11.71 -27.92 -44.98
C LYS A 118 -10.20 -27.91 -45.17
N ILE A 119 -9.64 -26.75 -45.40
CA ILE A 119 -8.20 -26.50 -45.23
C ILE A 119 -7.98 -25.88 -43.88
N SER A 120 -7.13 -26.48 -43.07
CA SER A 120 -6.84 -26.04 -41.70
C SER A 120 -5.35 -26.10 -41.44
N PHE A 121 -4.89 -25.39 -40.40
CA PHE A 121 -3.52 -25.32 -39.97
C PHE A 121 -3.30 -25.97 -38.60
N ASN A 122 -2.19 -26.65 -38.42
CA ASN A 122 -1.72 -27.17 -37.15
C ASN A 122 -0.22 -26.89 -36.99
N LYS A 123 0.23 -26.39 -35.84
CA LYS A 123 1.63 -26.04 -35.58
C LYS A 123 2.63 -27.17 -35.82
N VAL A 124 2.23 -28.43 -35.67
CA VAL A 124 3.10 -29.61 -35.86
C VAL A 124 3.10 -30.10 -37.30
N PHE A 125 1.97 -29.99 -37.98
CA PHE A 125 1.76 -30.59 -39.32
C PHE A 125 1.62 -29.53 -40.43
N GLY A 126 1.58 -28.23 -40.12
CA GLY A 126 1.34 -27.19 -41.10
C GLY A 126 -0.09 -27.19 -41.66
N TYR A 127 -0.25 -26.72 -42.91
CA TYR A 127 -1.55 -26.75 -43.58
C TYR A 127 -1.90 -28.15 -44.06
N PHE A 128 -3.19 -28.49 -44.01
CA PHE A 128 -3.72 -29.77 -44.45
C PHE A 128 -5.17 -29.63 -44.91
N ILE A 129 -5.55 -30.55 -45.82
CA ILE A 129 -6.91 -30.75 -46.28
C ILE A 129 -7.54 -31.83 -45.39
N GLU A 130 -8.60 -31.49 -44.66
CA GLU A 130 -9.29 -32.44 -43.78
C GLU A 130 -10.58 -32.92 -44.41
N ILE A 131 -10.74 -34.27 -44.53
CA ILE A 131 -11.91 -34.94 -45.07
C ILE A 131 -12.42 -35.92 -44.03
N THR A 132 -13.71 -35.82 -43.72
CA THR A 132 -14.38 -36.75 -42.77
C THR A 132 -14.46 -38.17 -43.31
N ARG A 133 -14.35 -39.18 -42.44
CA ARG A 133 -14.41 -40.61 -42.87
C ARG A 133 -15.64 -40.97 -43.65
N ALA A 134 -16.78 -40.34 -43.36
CA ALA A 134 -18.02 -40.58 -44.10
C ALA A 134 -17.89 -40.24 -45.60
N ASN A 135 -17.07 -39.26 -45.95
CA ASN A 135 -16.84 -38.84 -47.34
C ASN A 135 -15.70 -39.61 -48.02
N LEU A 136 -14.90 -40.35 -47.26
CA LEU A 136 -13.80 -41.16 -47.81
C LEU A 136 -14.26 -42.51 -48.38
N GLN A 137 -15.49 -42.97 -48.11
CA GLN A 137 -15.98 -44.26 -48.58
C GLN A 137 -16.06 -44.38 -50.12
N ASN A 138 -16.29 -43.25 -50.79
CA ASN A 138 -16.40 -43.17 -52.24
C ASN A 138 -15.37 -42.21 -52.84
N PHE A 139 -14.26 -41.95 -52.17
CA PHE A 139 -13.26 -41.00 -52.56
C PHE A 139 -11.87 -41.67 -52.57
N GLU A 140 -11.24 -41.71 -53.73
CA GLU A 140 -9.89 -42.23 -53.90
C GLU A 140 -8.89 -41.07 -53.90
N PRO A 141 -8.17 -40.86 -52.77
CA PRO A 141 -7.27 -39.69 -52.63
C PRO A 141 -6.17 -39.58 -53.67
N SER A 142 -5.67 -40.71 -54.16
CA SER A 142 -4.59 -40.78 -55.15
C SER A 142 -5.01 -40.21 -56.50
N GLU A 143 -6.27 -40.33 -56.93
CA GLU A 143 -6.76 -39.74 -58.19
C GLU A 143 -6.76 -38.21 -58.17
N PHE A 144 -6.80 -37.62 -56.96
CA PHE A 144 -6.79 -36.17 -56.76
C PHE A 144 -5.40 -35.65 -56.40
N GLY A 145 -4.36 -36.48 -56.37
CA GLY A 145 -3.00 -36.08 -55.97
C GLY A 145 -2.89 -35.81 -54.46
N TYR A 146 -3.76 -36.38 -53.62
CA TYR A 146 -3.73 -36.18 -52.18
C TYR A 146 -2.79 -37.19 -51.53
N MET A 147 -1.78 -36.68 -50.85
CA MET A 147 -0.86 -37.47 -50.02
C MET A 147 -1.38 -37.47 -48.57
N ARG A 148 -1.56 -38.68 -47.97
CA ARG A 148 -2.00 -38.80 -46.60
C ARG A 148 -0.97 -38.32 -45.62
N LYS A 149 -1.34 -37.37 -44.76
CA LYS A 149 -0.47 -36.79 -43.73
C LYS A 149 -0.78 -37.32 -42.34
N GLN A 150 -2.06 -37.53 -42.01
CA GLN A 150 -2.47 -38.03 -40.70
C GLN A 150 -3.87 -38.71 -40.77
N THR A 151 -4.02 -39.78 -40.00
CA THR A 151 -5.31 -40.45 -39.81
C THR A 151 -5.84 -40.15 -38.41
N LEU A 152 -7.08 -39.67 -38.33
CA LEU A 152 -7.80 -39.40 -37.08
C LEU A 152 -8.95 -40.42 -36.93
N SER A 153 -9.59 -40.42 -35.75
CA SER A 153 -10.75 -41.29 -35.47
C SER A 153 -11.94 -41.01 -36.39
N ASN A 154 -12.19 -39.76 -36.77
CA ASN A 154 -13.36 -39.30 -37.53
C ASN A 154 -13.04 -38.63 -38.88
N ALA A 155 -11.76 -38.41 -39.21
CA ALA A 155 -11.31 -37.74 -40.42
C ALA A 155 -9.93 -38.22 -40.87
N GLU A 156 -9.55 -37.92 -42.09
CA GLU A 156 -8.17 -38.03 -42.58
C GLU A 156 -7.68 -36.68 -43.07
N ARG A 157 -6.37 -36.45 -42.92
CA ARG A 157 -5.70 -35.25 -43.32
C ARG A 157 -4.74 -35.51 -44.44
N PHE A 158 -4.85 -34.70 -45.47
CA PHE A 158 -4.07 -34.81 -46.70
C PHE A 158 -3.30 -33.55 -47.00
N ILE A 159 -2.27 -33.66 -47.84
CA ILE A 159 -1.53 -32.56 -48.43
C ILE A 159 -1.41 -32.77 -49.92
N THR A 160 -1.31 -31.67 -50.65
CA THR A 160 -0.97 -31.68 -52.11
C THR A 160 0.34 -30.93 -52.29
N ASP A 161 1.03 -31.20 -53.43
CA ASP A 161 2.29 -30.48 -53.73
C ASP A 161 2.06 -28.97 -53.86
N GLU A 162 0.91 -28.55 -54.46
CA GLU A 162 0.51 -27.15 -54.55
C GLU A 162 0.33 -26.50 -53.17
N LEU A 163 -0.28 -27.18 -52.25
CA LEU A 163 -0.52 -26.71 -50.87
C LEU A 163 0.82 -26.59 -50.10
N LYS A 164 1.71 -27.57 -50.29
CA LYS A 164 3.03 -27.58 -49.62
C LYS A 164 3.93 -26.47 -50.11
N GLU A 165 4.01 -26.23 -51.40
CA GLU A 165 4.83 -25.13 -51.98
C GLU A 165 4.34 -23.76 -51.50
N LYS A 166 3.04 -23.55 -51.44
CA LYS A 166 2.45 -22.29 -50.93
C LYS A 166 2.53 -22.15 -49.43
N GLU A 167 2.50 -23.25 -48.69
CA GLU A 167 2.71 -23.28 -47.23
C GLU A 167 4.06 -22.64 -46.88
N ASP A 168 5.12 -23.07 -47.51
CA ASP A 168 6.49 -22.55 -47.28
C ASP A 168 6.58 -21.05 -47.53
N ILE A 169 5.87 -20.55 -48.53
CA ILE A 169 5.82 -19.10 -48.84
C ILE A 169 5.04 -18.34 -47.80
N ILE A 170 3.84 -18.84 -47.40
CA ILE A 170 2.94 -18.16 -46.46
C ILE A 170 3.56 -18.11 -45.07
N LEU A 171 4.02 -19.26 -44.55
CA LEU A 171 4.61 -19.34 -43.23
C LEU A 171 5.95 -18.57 -43.17
N GLY A 172 6.76 -18.68 -44.23
CA GLY A 172 8.01 -17.92 -44.30
C GLY A 172 7.79 -16.41 -44.34
N ALA A 173 6.71 -15.92 -44.94
CA ALA A 173 6.37 -14.49 -44.93
C ALA A 173 5.85 -14.03 -43.54
N GLU A 174 5.03 -14.85 -42.88
CA GLU A 174 4.48 -14.56 -41.53
C GLU A 174 5.61 -14.53 -40.49
N ASP A 175 6.49 -15.52 -40.47
CA ASP A 175 7.65 -15.56 -39.56
C ASP A 175 8.61 -14.37 -39.78
N LYS A 176 8.88 -14.01 -41.03
CA LYS A 176 9.70 -12.84 -41.37
C LYS A 176 9.04 -11.53 -40.97
N ALA A 177 7.73 -11.42 -41.12
CA ALA A 177 6.98 -10.25 -40.67
C ALA A 177 7.10 -10.08 -39.14
N ILE A 178 6.89 -11.14 -38.37
CA ILE A 178 6.99 -11.11 -36.89
C ILE A 178 8.42 -10.78 -36.45
N GLU A 179 9.43 -11.36 -37.09
CA GLU A 179 10.84 -11.08 -36.78
C GLU A 179 11.19 -9.62 -37.06
N LEU A 180 10.76 -9.09 -38.21
CA LEU A 180 10.99 -7.69 -38.57
C LEU A 180 10.22 -6.74 -37.64
N GLU A 181 8.98 -7.04 -37.30
CA GLU A 181 8.23 -6.26 -36.29
C GLU A 181 8.96 -6.21 -34.95
N TYR A 182 9.53 -7.33 -34.50
CA TYR A 182 10.35 -7.33 -33.29
C TYR A 182 11.57 -6.43 -33.40
N GLN A 183 12.28 -6.46 -34.51
CA GLN A 183 13.45 -5.61 -34.74
C GLN A 183 13.07 -4.12 -34.79
N LEU A 184 11.99 -3.78 -35.47
CA LEU A 184 11.45 -2.41 -35.53
C LEU A 184 10.99 -1.94 -34.16
N PHE A 185 10.36 -2.81 -33.36
CA PHE A 185 9.97 -2.50 -32.00
C PHE A 185 11.16 -2.22 -31.08
N VAL A 186 12.26 -2.98 -31.24
CA VAL A 186 13.51 -2.72 -30.51
C VAL A 186 14.08 -1.35 -30.88
N GLN A 187 14.06 -0.99 -32.16
CA GLN A 187 14.51 0.32 -32.62
C GLN A 187 13.64 1.45 -32.06
N LEU A 188 12.32 1.30 -32.13
CA LEU A 188 11.37 2.26 -31.56
C LEU A 188 11.57 2.43 -30.05
N ARG A 189 11.81 1.33 -29.33
CA ARG A 189 12.12 1.35 -27.89
C ARG A 189 13.39 2.16 -27.58
N GLU A 190 14.47 1.96 -28.33
CA GLU A 190 15.72 2.71 -28.14
C GLU A 190 15.53 4.20 -28.50
N GLU A 191 14.63 4.53 -29.43
CA GLU A 191 14.25 5.92 -29.71
C GLU A 191 13.49 6.54 -28.55
N VAL A 192 12.43 5.89 -28.06
CA VAL A 192 11.65 6.35 -26.87
C VAL A 192 12.53 6.51 -25.63
N LYS A 193 13.55 5.67 -25.47
CA LYS A 193 14.49 5.76 -24.36
C LYS A 193 15.24 7.10 -24.29
N LYS A 194 15.47 7.76 -25.40
CA LYS A 194 16.10 9.09 -25.43
C LYS A 194 15.25 10.17 -24.74
N TYR A 195 13.96 9.93 -24.63
CA TYR A 195 12.99 10.84 -23.99
C TYR A 195 12.72 10.52 -22.52
N THR A 196 13.43 9.54 -21.94
CA THR A 196 13.13 9.04 -20.58
C THR A 196 13.13 10.15 -19.53
N GLU A 197 14.12 11.03 -19.54
CA GLU A 197 14.22 12.13 -18.55
C GLU A 197 13.06 13.13 -18.71
N ARG A 198 12.73 13.52 -19.95
CA ARG A 198 11.60 14.41 -20.25
C ARG A 198 10.28 13.75 -19.84
N LEU A 199 10.06 12.48 -20.14
CA LEU A 199 8.88 11.72 -19.70
C LEU A 199 8.76 11.62 -18.18
N GLN A 200 9.89 11.41 -17.48
CA GLN A 200 9.90 11.38 -16.01
C GLN A 200 9.55 12.73 -15.41
N GLN A 201 10.03 13.81 -16.00
CA GLN A 201 9.68 15.17 -15.58
C GLN A 201 8.17 15.45 -15.78
N GLN A 202 7.61 15.12 -16.95
CA GLN A 202 6.17 15.25 -17.20
C GLN A 202 5.36 14.41 -16.21
N ALA A 203 5.82 13.18 -15.96
CA ALA A 203 5.22 12.29 -15.00
C ALA A 203 5.14 12.87 -13.58
N LYS A 204 6.22 13.52 -13.15
CA LYS A 204 6.27 14.17 -11.83
C LYS A 204 5.25 15.31 -11.74
N ILE A 205 5.19 16.16 -12.76
CA ILE A 205 4.23 17.28 -12.80
C ILE A 205 2.79 16.78 -12.78
N ILE A 206 2.47 15.78 -13.62
CA ILE A 206 1.11 15.22 -13.68
C ILE A 206 0.73 14.55 -12.35
N SER A 207 1.66 13.82 -11.70
CA SER A 207 1.37 13.18 -10.41
C SER A 207 1.13 14.20 -9.29
N GLU A 208 1.83 15.34 -9.31
CA GLU A 208 1.59 16.43 -8.39
C GLU A 208 0.20 17.07 -8.62
N LEU A 209 -0.16 17.31 -9.88
CA LEU A 209 -1.49 17.82 -10.24
C LEU A 209 -2.61 16.86 -9.84
N ASP A 210 -2.44 15.56 -10.03
CA ASP A 210 -3.40 14.53 -9.65
C ASP A 210 -3.63 14.52 -8.14
N CYS A 211 -2.55 14.62 -7.33
CA CYS A 211 -2.64 14.74 -5.89
C CYS A 211 -3.38 16.02 -5.46
N LEU A 212 -3.04 17.17 -6.05
CA LEU A 212 -3.68 18.45 -5.74
C LEU A 212 -5.16 18.46 -6.13
N GLN A 213 -5.50 17.89 -7.28
CA GLN A 213 -6.89 17.73 -7.71
C GLN A 213 -7.68 16.86 -6.75
N SER A 214 -7.12 15.71 -6.34
CA SER A 214 -7.73 14.81 -5.35
C SER A 214 -7.95 15.51 -4.00
N PHE A 215 -6.97 16.29 -3.52
CA PHE A 215 -7.12 17.07 -2.30
C PHE A 215 -8.21 18.12 -2.40
N ALA A 216 -8.29 18.83 -3.53
CA ALA A 216 -9.31 19.85 -3.77
C ALA A 216 -10.72 19.24 -3.83
N GLU A 217 -10.90 18.12 -4.53
CA GLU A 217 -12.17 17.41 -4.62
C GLU A 217 -12.65 16.92 -3.25
N ILE A 218 -11.76 16.29 -2.47
CA ILE A 218 -12.08 15.81 -1.13
C ILE A 218 -12.41 16.99 -0.20
N ALA A 219 -11.64 18.07 -0.27
CA ALA A 219 -11.86 19.25 0.55
C ALA A 219 -13.24 19.87 0.28
N GLN A 220 -13.62 20.00 -0.98
CA GLN A 220 -14.94 20.52 -1.36
C GLN A 220 -16.08 19.57 -0.97
N LYS A 221 -15.90 18.27 -1.24
CA LYS A 221 -16.94 17.26 -1.00
C LYS A 221 -17.26 17.06 0.48
N TYR A 222 -16.26 17.17 1.35
CA TYR A 222 -16.40 16.90 2.78
C TYR A 222 -16.26 18.13 3.68
N ASN A 223 -16.28 19.33 3.09
CA ASN A 223 -16.16 20.61 3.80
C ASN A 223 -14.92 20.66 4.70
N TYR A 224 -13.75 20.34 4.14
CA TYR A 224 -12.48 20.45 4.83
C TYR A 224 -11.95 21.89 4.75
N THR A 225 -11.23 22.31 5.76
CA THR A 225 -10.73 23.68 5.90
C THR A 225 -9.23 23.74 5.64
N ARG A 226 -8.76 24.83 5.08
CA ARG A 226 -7.35 25.09 4.90
C ARG A 226 -6.66 25.26 6.27
N PRO A 227 -5.67 24.41 6.62
CA PRO A 227 -4.91 24.61 7.86
C PRO A 227 -3.95 25.79 7.73
N SER A 228 -3.64 26.41 8.87
CA SER A 228 -2.53 27.35 9.01
C SER A 228 -1.43 26.74 9.87
N PHE A 229 -0.18 27.16 9.66
CA PHE A 229 0.94 26.69 10.45
C PHE A 229 1.39 27.77 11.43
N SER A 230 1.62 27.34 12.68
CA SER A 230 2.00 28.22 13.79
C SER A 230 3.51 28.23 13.98
N GLU A 231 4.10 29.42 14.01
CA GLU A 231 5.50 29.61 14.40
C GLU A 231 5.71 29.39 15.92
N ASN A 232 4.65 29.58 16.71
CA ASN A 232 4.69 29.43 18.18
C ASN A 232 4.43 27.99 18.66
N LYS A 233 4.55 27.00 17.77
CA LYS A 233 4.34 25.58 18.10
C LYS A 233 2.97 25.25 18.69
N THR A 234 1.94 26.06 18.45
CA THR A 234 0.57 25.80 18.93
C THR A 234 -0.13 24.83 18.01
N LEU A 235 -0.72 23.79 18.58
CA LEU A 235 -1.71 22.91 17.95
C LEU A 235 -3.09 23.33 18.42
N GLU A 236 -3.93 23.84 17.53
CA GLU A 236 -5.31 24.19 17.84
C GLU A 236 -6.23 23.66 16.74
N LEU A 237 -7.09 22.71 17.09
CA LEU A 237 -8.08 22.11 16.23
C LEU A 237 -9.46 22.39 16.79
N VAL A 238 -10.32 23.05 16.01
CA VAL A 238 -11.69 23.38 16.40
C VAL A 238 -12.64 22.51 15.62
N GLU A 239 -13.56 21.85 16.32
CA GLU A 239 -14.56 20.95 15.75
C GLU A 239 -13.95 19.95 14.75
N SER A 240 -12.83 19.35 15.18
CA SER A 240 -12.11 18.39 14.34
C SER A 240 -12.82 17.04 14.28
N ARG A 241 -12.74 16.37 13.13
CA ARG A 241 -13.39 15.09 12.83
C ARG A 241 -12.37 14.07 12.35
N HIS A 242 -12.64 12.79 12.56
CA HIS A 242 -11.77 11.73 12.05
C HIS A 242 -12.11 11.45 10.58
N PRO A 243 -11.19 11.66 9.61
CA PRO A 243 -11.51 11.66 8.18
C PRO A 243 -12.03 10.33 7.63
N VAL A 244 -11.73 9.21 8.31
CA VAL A 244 -12.21 7.89 7.92
C VAL A 244 -13.51 7.55 8.65
N VAL A 245 -13.58 7.78 9.97
CA VAL A 245 -14.74 7.38 10.78
C VAL A 245 -15.98 8.20 10.41
N GLU A 246 -15.84 9.51 10.18
CA GLU A 246 -16.95 10.37 9.73
C GLU A 246 -17.59 9.94 8.40
N ARG A 247 -16.85 9.16 7.59
CA ARG A 247 -17.34 8.68 6.30
C ARG A 247 -18.03 7.32 6.34
N VAL A 248 -17.80 6.55 7.41
CA VAL A 248 -18.39 5.23 7.64
C VAL A 248 -19.66 5.34 8.50
N MET A 249 -19.72 6.35 9.36
CA MET A 249 -20.90 6.69 10.16
C MET A 249 -21.88 7.53 9.35
N ASP A 250 -23.16 7.53 9.74
CA ASP A 250 -24.13 8.48 9.19
C ASP A 250 -23.72 9.92 9.53
N TYR A 251 -23.89 10.83 8.58
CA TYR A 251 -23.33 12.19 8.63
C TYR A 251 -23.64 12.99 9.88
N ASN A 252 -24.73 12.68 10.58
CA ASN A 252 -25.18 13.37 11.80
C ASN A 252 -24.71 12.72 13.09
N ASP A 253 -24.07 11.55 13.04
CA ASP A 253 -23.73 10.76 14.24
C ASP A 253 -22.31 11.03 14.72
N TYR A 254 -21.46 11.66 13.90
CA TYR A 254 -20.10 11.97 14.32
C TYR A 254 -20.04 13.22 15.18
N VAL A 255 -19.46 13.09 16.39
CA VAL A 255 -19.30 14.20 17.34
C VAL A 255 -17.92 14.86 17.17
N PRO A 256 -17.84 16.09 16.64
CA PRO A 256 -16.56 16.78 16.47
C PRO A 256 -15.97 17.23 17.81
N ASN A 257 -14.64 17.24 17.91
CA ASN A 257 -13.90 17.56 19.12
C ASN A 257 -12.83 18.64 18.90
N ASN A 258 -12.51 19.36 19.98
CA ASN A 258 -11.44 20.34 19.99
C ASN A 258 -10.17 19.73 20.59
N CYS A 259 -9.00 20.23 20.14
CA CYS A 259 -7.70 19.95 20.74
C CYS A 259 -6.87 21.21 20.77
N ARG A 260 -6.29 21.56 21.93
CA ARG A 260 -5.38 22.71 22.03
C ARG A 260 -4.18 22.33 22.89
N LEU A 261 -3.02 22.27 22.28
CA LEU A 261 -1.73 22.09 22.92
C LEU A 261 -0.82 23.25 22.54
N ASP A 262 -0.18 23.85 23.51
CA ASP A 262 0.77 24.96 23.31
C ASP A 262 2.07 24.72 24.08
N ASN A 263 2.86 25.73 24.36
CA ASN A 263 4.13 25.58 25.08
C ASN A 263 3.94 25.53 26.60
N GLU A 264 2.78 25.97 27.09
CA GLU A 264 2.46 25.91 28.53
C GLU A 264 1.75 24.59 28.86
N THR A 265 0.79 24.19 28.03
CA THR A 265 0.06 22.92 28.16
C THR A 265 0.33 22.05 26.93
N PHE A 266 1.26 21.12 27.04
CA PHE A 266 1.63 20.25 25.92
C PHE A 266 1.34 18.76 26.16
N ILE A 267 0.81 18.38 27.34
CA ILE A 267 0.39 17.01 27.65
C ILE A 267 -1.11 17.00 27.98
N TYR A 268 -1.88 16.21 27.22
CA TYR A 268 -3.24 15.83 27.60
C TYR A 268 -3.24 14.43 28.20
N LEU A 269 -3.69 14.31 29.46
CA LEU A 269 -4.02 13.05 30.08
C LEU A 269 -5.51 12.77 29.84
N ILE A 270 -5.80 11.72 29.07
CA ILE A 270 -7.14 11.45 28.55
C ILE A 270 -7.74 10.26 29.29
N THR A 271 -8.82 10.52 30.07
CA THR A 271 -9.56 9.49 30.79
C THR A 271 -10.92 9.23 30.15
N GLY A 272 -11.62 8.23 30.64
CA GLY A 272 -12.98 7.86 30.21
C GLY A 272 -13.14 6.37 29.94
N PRO A 273 -14.39 5.89 29.80
CA PRO A 273 -14.70 4.48 29.61
C PRO A 273 -14.16 3.92 28.30
N ASN A 274 -14.05 2.59 28.23
CA ASN A 274 -13.81 1.91 26.96
C ASN A 274 -14.97 2.19 26.00
N MET A 275 -14.71 2.16 24.71
CA MET A 275 -15.65 2.49 23.63
C MET A 275 -16.11 3.96 23.59
N SER A 276 -15.65 4.83 24.51
CA SER A 276 -16.01 6.26 24.48
C SER A 276 -15.40 7.04 23.30
N GLY A 277 -14.35 6.50 22.65
CA GLY A 277 -13.69 7.13 21.51
C GLY A 277 -12.33 7.77 21.81
N LYS A 278 -11.68 7.49 22.96
CA LYS A 278 -10.32 8.00 23.30
C LYS A 278 -9.31 7.78 22.18
N SER A 279 -9.13 6.53 21.78
CA SER A 279 -8.19 6.14 20.72
C SER A 279 -8.52 6.78 19.38
N THR A 280 -9.82 6.89 19.04
CA THR A 280 -10.29 7.55 17.82
C THR A 280 -9.93 9.04 17.82
N TYR A 281 -10.11 9.72 18.95
CA TYR A 281 -9.76 11.12 19.12
C TYR A 281 -8.25 11.35 18.96
N MET A 282 -7.41 10.53 19.56
CA MET A 282 -5.95 10.67 19.45
C MET A 282 -5.46 10.39 18.01
N ARG A 283 -5.99 9.34 17.37
CA ARG A 283 -5.68 9.04 15.96
C ARG A 283 -6.10 10.17 15.03
N GLN A 284 -7.25 10.77 15.28
CA GLN A 284 -7.76 11.93 14.56
C GLN A 284 -6.73 13.07 14.54
N VAL A 285 -6.17 13.43 15.69
CA VAL A 285 -5.18 14.51 15.80
C VAL A 285 -3.92 14.19 14.99
N ALA A 286 -3.41 12.95 15.06
CA ALA A 286 -2.26 12.51 14.28
C ALA A 286 -2.52 12.56 12.78
N ILE A 287 -3.65 12.02 12.32
CA ILE A 287 -4.00 11.98 10.89
C ILE A 287 -4.19 13.40 10.34
N ILE A 288 -4.85 14.29 11.09
CA ILE A 288 -5.02 15.70 10.71
C ILE A 288 -3.67 16.38 10.56
N SER A 289 -2.73 16.13 11.47
CA SER A 289 -1.38 16.70 11.42
C SER A 289 -0.63 16.23 10.17
N ILE A 290 -0.71 14.94 9.84
CA ILE A 290 -0.12 14.38 8.62
C ILE A 290 -0.77 15.00 7.38
N MET A 291 -2.11 15.06 7.32
CA MET A 291 -2.84 15.65 6.19
C MET A 291 -2.43 17.11 5.96
N ALA A 292 -2.35 17.91 7.03
CA ALA A 292 -1.92 19.30 6.93
C ALA A 292 -0.50 19.43 6.35
N GLN A 293 0.46 18.63 6.85
CA GLN A 293 1.85 18.66 6.38
C GLN A 293 2.04 18.12 4.97
N MET A 294 1.12 17.27 4.49
CA MET A 294 1.08 16.85 3.08
C MET A 294 0.53 17.93 2.15
N GLY A 295 0.00 19.05 2.67
CA GLY A 295 -0.63 20.11 1.88
C GLY A 295 -2.12 19.91 1.63
N ALA A 296 -2.75 18.93 2.27
CA ALA A 296 -4.19 18.71 2.18
C ALA A 296 -4.97 19.65 3.12
N TYR A 297 -6.23 19.92 2.77
CA TYR A 297 -7.20 20.50 3.71
C TYR A 297 -7.60 19.45 4.74
N VAL A 298 -8.06 19.89 5.91
CA VAL A 298 -8.30 19.04 7.07
C VAL A 298 -9.76 19.09 7.55
N PRO A 299 -10.26 18.00 8.13
CA PRO A 299 -11.65 17.89 8.60
C PRO A 299 -11.87 18.65 9.92
N CYS A 300 -11.71 19.95 9.89
CA CYS A 300 -11.87 20.85 11.03
C CYS A 300 -12.69 22.07 10.62
N LYS A 301 -13.25 22.78 11.59
CA LYS A 301 -13.79 24.12 11.37
C LYS A 301 -12.66 25.13 11.26
N GLU A 302 -11.69 25.05 12.17
CA GLU A 302 -10.45 25.84 12.16
C GLU A 302 -9.30 24.92 12.58
N ALA A 303 -8.11 25.12 11.98
CA ALA A 303 -6.93 24.35 12.27
C ALA A 303 -5.67 25.21 12.20
N VAL A 304 -4.96 25.27 13.31
CA VAL A 304 -3.63 25.85 13.45
C VAL A 304 -2.71 24.75 13.95
N LEU A 305 -1.65 24.43 13.24
CA LEU A 305 -0.77 23.31 13.59
C LEU A 305 0.71 23.76 13.62
N PRO A 306 1.53 23.18 14.49
CA PRO A 306 2.97 23.25 14.33
C PRO A 306 3.41 22.33 13.21
N ILE A 307 4.65 22.45 12.78
CA ILE A 307 5.28 21.46 11.90
C ILE A 307 5.93 20.41 12.81
N PHE A 308 5.40 19.19 12.76
CA PHE A 308 5.96 18.06 13.48
C PHE A 308 7.11 17.44 12.69
N ASP A 309 8.24 17.21 13.35
CA ASP A 309 9.37 16.47 12.80
C ASP A 309 9.09 14.95 12.79
N GLN A 310 8.48 14.45 13.86
CA GLN A 310 8.12 13.05 14.02
C GLN A 310 6.77 12.91 14.74
N ILE A 311 6.07 11.84 14.43
CA ILE A 311 4.83 11.44 15.11
C ILE A 311 5.02 10.01 15.61
N PHE A 312 5.11 9.86 16.93
CA PHE A 312 5.22 8.57 17.60
C PHE A 312 3.85 8.09 18.04
N THR A 313 3.52 6.86 17.70
CA THR A 313 2.23 6.29 18.09
C THR A 313 2.41 4.92 18.73
N ARG A 314 1.75 4.73 19.87
CA ARG A 314 1.51 3.42 20.45
C ARG A 314 0.00 3.29 20.65
N ILE A 315 -0.68 2.66 19.69
CA ILE A 315 -2.14 2.58 19.64
C ILE A 315 -2.55 1.12 19.35
N GLY A 316 -3.10 0.45 20.36
CA GLY A 316 -3.58 -0.92 20.27
C GLY A 316 -2.48 -1.97 20.35
N ALA A 317 -2.83 -3.19 20.72
CA ALA A 317 -1.93 -4.34 20.72
C ALA A 317 -2.12 -5.10 19.42
N ALA A 318 -1.09 -5.15 18.58
CA ALA A 318 -0.98 -6.20 17.57
C ALA A 318 -0.10 -7.29 18.16
N ASP A 319 -0.63 -8.51 18.26
CA ASP A 319 0.19 -9.67 18.61
C ASP A 319 1.18 -9.92 17.47
N ASP A 320 2.46 -9.65 17.74
CA ASP A 320 3.53 -10.04 16.82
C ASP A 320 3.87 -11.53 17.05
N LEU A 321 3.02 -12.37 16.49
CA LEU A 321 3.16 -13.82 16.54
C LEU A 321 4.43 -14.31 15.82
N VAL A 322 5.02 -13.48 14.97
CA VAL A 322 6.17 -13.85 14.13
C VAL A 322 7.49 -13.67 14.87
N SER A 323 7.64 -12.60 15.66
CA SER A 323 8.89 -12.31 16.38
C SER A 323 8.98 -12.97 17.77
N GLY A 324 7.91 -13.61 18.26
CA GLY A 324 7.86 -14.25 19.57
C GLY A 324 7.98 -13.28 20.77
N LYS A 325 7.87 -11.98 20.54
CA LYS A 325 7.89 -10.96 21.61
C LYS A 325 6.51 -10.85 22.24
N SER A 326 6.47 -10.70 23.57
CA SER A 326 5.21 -10.41 24.25
C SER A 326 4.68 -9.03 23.83
N THR A 327 3.34 -8.86 23.85
CA THR A 327 2.70 -7.57 23.57
C THR A 327 3.25 -6.43 24.43
N PHE A 328 3.55 -6.72 25.71
CA PHE A 328 4.18 -5.76 26.61
C PHE A 328 5.60 -5.37 26.19
N MET A 329 6.42 -6.33 25.69
CA MET A 329 7.75 -6.00 25.21
C MET A 329 7.71 -5.12 23.94
N VAL A 330 6.77 -5.38 23.03
CA VAL A 330 6.56 -4.50 21.84
C VAL A 330 6.15 -3.10 22.30
N GLU A 331 5.23 -3.01 23.25
CA GLU A 331 4.79 -1.74 23.84
C GLU A 331 5.97 -0.95 24.43
N MET A 332 6.84 -1.60 25.19
CA MET A 332 8.02 -0.95 25.78
C MET A 332 9.04 -0.51 24.72
N LEU A 333 9.22 -1.27 23.66
CA LEU A 333 10.11 -0.87 22.54
C LEU A 333 9.57 0.34 21.76
N GLU A 334 8.26 0.42 21.56
CA GLU A 334 7.63 1.59 20.92
C GLU A 334 7.71 2.83 21.82
N ALA A 335 7.45 2.67 23.13
CA ALA A 335 7.62 3.73 24.10
C ALA A 335 9.09 4.19 24.19
N GLN A 336 10.04 3.27 24.21
CA GLN A 336 11.48 3.56 24.22
C GLN A 336 11.88 4.43 23.02
N LYS A 337 11.39 4.09 21.80
CA LYS A 337 11.67 4.93 20.61
C LYS A 337 11.12 6.35 20.77
N ALA A 338 9.88 6.49 21.22
CA ALA A 338 9.28 7.80 21.44
C ALA A 338 10.07 8.61 22.46
N LEU A 339 10.40 8.03 23.63
CA LEU A 339 11.11 8.73 24.69
C LEU A 339 12.56 9.07 24.33
N THR A 340 13.21 8.25 23.47
CA THR A 340 14.61 8.49 23.06
C THR A 340 14.75 9.54 21.96
N TYR A 341 13.81 9.54 20.99
CA TYR A 341 13.98 10.33 19.77
C TYR A 341 13.03 11.51 19.65
N ALA A 342 12.02 11.63 20.52
CA ALA A 342 11.11 12.78 20.48
C ALA A 342 11.83 14.08 20.86
N THR A 343 11.52 15.12 20.12
CA THR A 343 11.94 16.50 20.33
C THR A 343 10.75 17.35 20.76
N GLU A 344 10.96 18.62 21.07
CA GLU A 344 9.88 19.58 21.34
C GLU A 344 8.96 19.82 20.13
N ASP A 345 9.41 19.43 18.92
CA ASP A 345 8.65 19.50 17.68
C ASP A 345 7.97 18.17 17.32
N SER A 346 7.99 17.17 18.22
CA SER A 346 7.36 15.87 17.99
C SER A 346 5.94 15.79 18.57
N LEU A 347 5.13 14.87 18.02
CA LEU A 347 3.84 14.48 18.57
C LEU A 347 3.92 13.03 19.09
N ILE A 348 3.56 12.82 20.35
CA ILE A 348 3.52 11.49 20.97
C ILE A 348 2.06 11.12 21.26
N ILE A 349 1.69 9.90 20.89
CA ILE A 349 0.37 9.31 21.16
C ILE A 349 0.56 7.99 21.86
N PHE A 350 0.21 7.96 23.16
CA PHE A 350 0.26 6.78 24.00
C PHE A 350 -1.15 6.35 24.41
N ASP A 351 -1.57 5.19 23.93
CA ASP A 351 -2.91 4.65 24.18
C ASP A 351 -2.83 3.48 25.16
N GLU A 352 -3.24 3.74 26.40
CA GLU A 352 -3.38 2.76 27.48
C GLU A 352 -2.08 2.00 27.81
N ILE A 353 -0.94 2.69 27.86
CA ILE A 353 0.35 2.09 28.22
C ILE A 353 0.34 1.54 29.64
N GLY A 354 1.00 0.39 29.82
CA GLY A 354 1.16 -0.29 31.11
C GLY A 354 0.13 -1.38 31.40
N ARG A 355 -0.79 -1.67 30.46
CA ARG A 355 -1.82 -2.73 30.68
C ARG A 355 -1.28 -4.16 30.63
N GLY A 356 -0.12 -4.36 30.02
CA GLY A 356 0.48 -5.70 29.80
C GLY A 356 1.24 -6.27 31.01
N THR A 357 1.24 -5.57 32.16
CA THR A 357 1.95 -5.99 33.38
C THR A 357 1.09 -5.84 34.65
N SER A 358 1.67 -5.99 35.84
CA SER A 358 0.93 -5.77 37.09
C SER A 358 0.46 -4.30 37.19
N THR A 359 -0.66 -4.08 37.86
CA THR A 359 -1.29 -2.75 37.95
C THR A 359 -0.32 -1.69 38.50
N TYR A 360 0.42 -1.99 39.57
CA TYR A 360 1.35 -1.03 40.16
C TYR A 360 2.59 -0.78 39.29
N ASP A 361 3.12 -1.80 38.61
CA ASP A 361 4.25 -1.62 37.69
C ASP A 361 3.82 -0.78 36.50
N GLY A 362 2.63 -1.06 35.93
CA GLY A 362 2.08 -0.30 34.81
C GLY A 362 1.82 1.17 35.19
N LEU A 363 1.25 1.43 36.37
CA LEU A 363 1.02 2.76 36.90
C LEU A 363 2.35 3.52 37.07
N ALA A 364 3.35 2.90 37.70
CA ALA A 364 4.66 3.50 37.94
C ALA A 364 5.39 3.85 36.64
N LEU A 365 5.34 2.94 35.64
CA LEU A 365 5.92 3.19 34.31
C LEU A 365 5.21 4.34 33.58
N ALA A 366 3.87 4.34 33.59
CA ALA A 366 3.08 5.37 32.92
C ALA A 366 3.37 6.75 33.53
N GLN A 367 3.42 6.85 34.87
CA GLN A 367 3.78 8.09 35.57
C GLN A 367 5.18 8.56 35.20
N ALA A 368 6.19 7.69 35.29
CA ALA A 368 7.58 8.03 34.96
C ALA A 368 7.74 8.48 33.49
N MET A 369 7.00 7.89 32.55
CA MET A 369 6.99 8.31 31.15
C MET A 369 6.40 9.72 30.97
N ILE A 370 5.31 10.03 31.67
CA ILE A 370 4.70 11.37 31.63
C ILE A 370 5.67 12.42 32.20
N GLU A 371 6.26 12.13 33.36
CA GLU A 371 7.24 13.01 34.02
C GLU A 371 8.48 13.23 33.11
N TYR A 372 9.00 12.17 32.49
CA TYR A 372 10.13 12.26 31.56
C TYR A 372 9.81 13.13 30.35
N VAL A 373 8.62 13.01 29.75
CA VAL A 373 8.21 13.86 28.63
C VAL A 373 8.11 15.33 29.08
N ALA A 374 7.54 15.56 30.26
CA ALA A 374 7.38 16.90 30.82
C ALA A 374 8.72 17.60 31.13
N GLU A 375 9.72 16.84 31.54
CA GLU A 375 11.04 17.38 31.95
C GLU A 375 12.08 17.40 30.82
N THR A 376 11.96 16.48 29.84
CA THR A 376 13.06 16.24 28.89
C THR A 376 12.71 16.68 27.46
N SER A 377 11.70 16.04 26.83
CA SER A 377 11.43 16.28 25.40
C SER A 377 10.51 17.48 25.16
N HIS A 378 9.62 17.78 26.10
CA HIS A 378 8.55 18.79 25.97
C HIS A 378 7.67 18.56 24.72
N ALA A 379 7.64 17.32 24.21
CA ALA A 379 6.87 16.92 23.03
C ALA A 379 5.37 17.05 23.29
N LYS A 380 4.61 17.46 22.30
CA LYS A 380 3.15 17.45 22.40
C LYS A 380 2.66 16.03 22.54
N THR A 381 1.93 15.76 23.64
CA THR A 381 1.61 14.40 24.02
C THR A 381 0.11 14.23 24.31
N LEU A 382 -0.48 13.21 23.69
CA LEU A 382 -1.81 12.70 24.03
C LEU A 382 -1.62 11.34 24.69
N PHE A 383 -1.95 11.26 25.98
CA PHE A 383 -1.75 10.08 26.79
C PHE A 383 -3.09 9.57 27.32
N SER A 384 -3.61 8.44 26.80
CA SER A 384 -4.81 7.84 27.36
C SER A 384 -4.47 6.84 28.46
N THR A 385 -5.28 6.79 29.50
CA THR A 385 -5.06 5.90 30.63
C THR A 385 -6.35 5.45 31.30
N HIS A 386 -6.28 4.30 31.97
CA HIS A 386 -7.28 3.84 32.92
C HIS A 386 -6.83 4.00 34.39
N TYR A 387 -5.61 4.49 34.60
CA TYR A 387 -5.11 4.76 35.94
C TYR A 387 -5.60 6.13 36.40
N HIS A 388 -6.66 6.16 37.21
CA HIS A 388 -7.24 7.40 37.73
C HIS A 388 -6.27 8.14 38.65
N GLU A 389 -5.35 7.42 39.29
CA GLU A 389 -4.32 7.96 40.16
C GLU A 389 -3.43 8.98 39.44
N LEU A 390 -3.20 8.81 38.12
CA LEU A 390 -2.39 9.72 37.31
C LEU A 390 -3.05 11.09 37.12
N THR A 391 -4.36 11.21 37.35
CA THR A 391 -5.04 12.50 37.17
C THR A 391 -4.58 13.55 38.18
N THR A 392 -4.01 13.13 39.31
CA THR A 392 -3.43 14.04 40.31
C THR A 392 -2.16 14.72 39.88
N LEU A 393 -1.53 14.26 38.79
CA LEU A 393 -0.29 14.82 38.24
C LEU A 393 -0.48 16.26 37.73
N ASP A 394 -1.69 16.69 37.39
CA ASP A 394 -1.97 18.07 36.97
C ASP A 394 -1.63 19.11 38.06
N GLN A 395 -1.61 18.70 39.33
CA GLN A 395 -1.20 19.56 40.44
C GLN A 395 0.31 19.74 40.55
N ALA A 396 1.09 18.74 40.09
CA ALA A 396 2.55 18.74 40.13
C ALA A 396 3.18 19.19 38.81
N LEU A 397 2.51 18.94 37.68
CA LEU A 397 3.00 19.24 36.33
C LEU A 397 2.09 20.28 35.65
N PRO A 398 2.47 21.55 35.65
CA PRO A 398 1.67 22.61 35.00
C PRO A 398 1.47 22.40 33.49
N SER A 399 2.36 21.64 32.86
CA SER A 399 2.30 21.29 31.44
C SER A 399 1.28 20.23 31.10
N LEU A 400 0.72 19.56 32.11
CA LEU A 400 -0.28 18.51 31.95
C LEU A 400 -1.68 19.03 32.21
N LYS A 401 -2.60 18.71 31.33
CA LYS A 401 -4.02 18.99 31.50
C LYS A 401 -4.83 17.70 31.41
N ASN A 402 -5.67 17.49 32.44
CA ASN A 402 -6.65 16.40 32.40
C ASN A 402 -7.79 16.73 31.44
N VAL A 403 -8.12 15.79 30.60
CA VAL A 403 -9.35 15.80 29.76
C VAL A 403 -10.01 14.43 29.80
N HIS A 404 -11.31 14.39 29.57
CA HIS A 404 -12.03 13.13 29.56
C HIS A 404 -13.01 13.05 28.39
N VAL A 405 -13.27 11.83 27.91
CA VAL A 405 -14.34 11.60 26.94
C VAL A 405 -15.63 11.33 27.72
N ALA A 406 -16.58 12.24 27.57
CA ALA A 406 -17.79 12.25 28.38
C ALA A 406 -18.71 11.07 28.06
N ALA A 407 -19.23 10.46 29.13
CA ALA A 407 -20.33 9.53 29.10
C ALA A 407 -21.43 10.05 30.05
N ASN A 408 -22.66 9.63 29.87
CA ASN A 408 -23.78 9.99 30.72
C ASN A 408 -24.60 8.74 31.02
N GLU A 409 -25.11 8.63 32.24
CA GLU A 409 -26.03 7.57 32.61
C GLU A 409 -27.48 8.08 32.49
N TYR A 410 -28.27 7.41 31.67
CA TYR A 410 -29.69 7.72 31.55
C TYR A 410 -30.52 6.46 31.74
N LYS A 411 -31.37 6.46 32.76
CA LYS A 411 -32.25 5.32 33.14
C LYS A 411 -31.49 4.01 33.40
N GLY A 412 -30.25 4.09 33.92
CA GLY A 412 -29.41 2.92 34.19
C GLY A 412 -28.69 2.37 32.98
N GLU A 413 -28.72 3.08 31.83
CA GLU A 413 -27.96 2.78 30.62
C GLU A 413 -26.87 3.83 30.43
N LEU A 414 -25.67 3.37 30.03
CA LEU A 414 -24.54 4.23 29.74
C LEU A 414 -24.62 4.72 28.29
N ILE A 415 -24.67 6.04 28.12
CA ILE A 415 -24.67 6.70 26.80
C ILE A 415 -23.31 7.37 26.61
N PHE A 416 -22.58 6.95 25.59
CA PHE A 416 -21.33 7.60 25.21
C PHE A 416 -21.61 8.87 24.42
N LEU A 417 -21.16 10.01 24.93
CA LEU A 417 -21.34 11.30 24.26
C LEU A 417 -20.26 11.59 23.23
N HIS A 418 -19.18 10.82 23.20
CA HIS A 418 -18.01 10.99 22.30
C HIS A 418 -17.44 12.41 22.31
N LYS A 419 -17.72 13.21 23.35
CA LYS A 419 -17.27 14.60 23.49
C LYS A 419 -16.15 14.70 24.50
N VAL A 420 -15.03 15.25 24.10
CA VAL A 420 -13.88 15.56 24.97
C VAL A 420 -14.21 16.82 25.76
N LYS A 421 -14.03 16.75 27.08
CA LYS A 421 -14.24 17.85 28.04
C LYS A 421 -13.04 17.99 28.93
N ASP A 422 -12.85 19.19 29.49
CA ASP A 422 -11.82 19.49 30.45
C ASP A 422 -12.07 18.81 31.81
N GLY A 423 -11.00 18.48 32.52
CA GLY A 423 -11.02 17.85 33.83
C GLY A 423 -11.00 16.32 33.78
N ALA A 424 -10.76 15.70 34.92
CA ALA A 424 -10.83 14.26 35.11
C ALA A 424 -12.25 13.81 35.44
N VAL A 425 -12.55 12.52 35.18
CA VAL A 425 -13.75 11.84 35.67
C VAL A 425 -13.30 10.70 36.55
N ASP A 426 -13.82 10.65 37.77
CA ASP A 426 -13.47 9.63 38.78
C ASP A 426 -14.31 8.35 38.64
N ASP A 427 -15.39 8.37 37.85
CA ASP A 427 -16.29 7.24 37.70
C ASP A 427 -15.71 6.15 36.79
N SER A 428 -15.65 4.93 37.32
CA SER A 428 -15.34 3.74 36.52
C SER A 428 -16.63 3.14 35.96
N TYR A 429 -16.72 3.00 34.64
CA TYR A 429 -17.93 2.47 33.99
C TYR A 429 -17.81 1.00 33.56
N GLY A 430 -16.85 0.25 34.13
CA GLY A 430 -16.60 -1.14 33.73
C GLY A 430 -17.80 -2.07 33.93
N ILE A 431 -18.53 -1.93 35.04
CA ILE A 431 -19.73 -2.73 35.34
C ILE A 431 -20.89 -2.34 34.42
N GLN A 432 -21.05 -1.06 34.10
CA GLN A 432 -22.06 -0.58 33.16
C GLN A 432 -21.80 -1.10 31.73
N VAL A 433 -20.54 -1.12 31.30
CA VAL A 433 -20.15 -1.72 30.01
C VAL A 433 -20.40 -3.24 29.99
N ALA A 434 -20.11 -3.94 31.10
CA ALA A 434 -20.42 -5.36 31.24
C ALA A 434 -21.92 -5.65 31.16
N LYS A 435 -22.75 -4.74 31.68
CA LYS A 435 -24.21 -4.80 31.58
C LYS A 435 -24.70 -4.58 30.14
N LEU A 436 -24.09 -3.64 29.42
CA LEU A 436 -24.36 -3.43 27.98
C LEU A 436 -23.98 -4.65 27.11
N ALA A 437 -23.02 -5.46 27.57
CA ALA A 437 -22.60 -6.70 26.91
C ALA A 437 -23.49 -7.91 27.33
N ASP A 438 -24.63 -7.68 27.99
CA ASP A 438 -25.57 -8.70 28.46
C ASP A 438 -24.94 -9.79 29.35
N LEU A 439 -23.94 -9.44 30.20
CA LEU A 439 -23.42 -10.38 31.19
C LEU A 439 -24.56 -10.79 32.16
N PRO A 440 -24.56 -12.05 32.65
CA PRO A 440 -25.58 -12.53 33.56
C PRO A 440 -25.76 -11.62 34.79
N GLU A 441 -26.99 -11.26 35.12
CA GLU A 441 -27.35 -10.31 36.20
C GLU A 441 -26.71 -10.67 37.56
N LYS A 442 -26.57 -11.98 37.86
CA LYS A 442 -25.88 -12.45 39.07
C LYS A 442 -24.42 -12.05 39.14
N VAL A 443 -23.75 -12.02 37.97
CA VAL A 443 -22.33 -11.60 37.85
C VAL A 443 -22.23 -10.09 38.08
N ILE A 444 -23.11 -9.32 37.42
CA ILE A 444 -23.17 -7.86 37.54
C ILE A 444 -23.42 -7.44 39.01
N SER A 445 -24.45 -8.00 39.65
CA SER A 445 -24.80 -7.69 41.05
C SER A 445 -23.64 -8.04 42.00
N ARG A 446 -22.97 -9.16 41.80
CA ARG A 446 -21.81 -9.54 42.65
C ARG A 446 -20.61 -8.62 42.40
N ALA A 447 -20.36 -8.24 41.15
CA ALA A 447 -19.27 -7.32 40.80
C ALA A 447 -19.49 -5.93 41.46
N GLN A 448 -20.70 -5.42 41.47
CA GLN A 448 -21.05 -4.17 42.18
C GLN A 448 -20.72 -4.21 43.67
N VAL A 449 -21.08 -5.32 44.35
CA VAL A 449 -20.76 -5.49 45.76
C VAL A 449 -19.25 -5.52 45.99
N ILE A 450 -18.50 -6.28 45.17
CA ILE A 450 -17.04 -6.37 45.27
C ILE A 450 -16.39 -5.01 45.02
N LEU A 451 -16.85 -4.26 44.01
CA LEU A 451 -16.34 -2.92 43.72
C LEU A 451 -16.51 -1.99 44.91
N SER A 452 -17.72 -1.96 45.53
CA SER A 452 -17.97 -1.15 46.73
C SER A 452 -17.08 -1.53 47.92
N GLU A 453 -16.76 -2.83 48.08
CA GLU A 453 -15.82 -3.31 49.10
C GLU A 453 -14.37 -2.80 48.83
N PHE A 454 -13.92 -2.79 47.57
CA PHE A 454 -12.61 -2.27 47.20
C PHE A 454 -12.51 -0.74 47.37
N GLU A 455 -13.50 0.01 46.93
CA GLU A 455 -13.56 1.47 47.09
C GLU A 455 -13.56 1.88 48.57
N ALA A 456 -14.34 1.19 49.43
CA ALA A 456 -14.32 1.41 50.85
C ALA A 456 -12.98 1.10 51.52
N SER A 457 -12.22 0.15 50.95
CA SER A 457 -10.90 -0.22 51.46
C SER A 457 -9.81 0.77 50.96
N ALA A 458 -9.93 1.31 49.75
CA ALA A 458 -9.04 2.32 49.17
C ALA A 458 -9.21 3.67 49.89
N GLY A 459 -10.42 4.10 50.20
CA GLY A 459 -10.71 5.33 50.94
C GLY A 459 -10.08 5.41 52.33
N LYS A 460 -9.68 4.27 52.90
CA LYS A 460 -8.92 4.23 54.17
C LYS A 460 -7.40 4.35 53.99
N LYS A 461 -6.85 4.29 52.78
CA LYS A 461 -5.41 4.37 52.46
C LYS A 461 -5.00 5.65 51.77
N SER A 462 -5.90 6.53 51.39
CA SER A 462 -5.54 7.78 50.68
C SER A 462 -5.10 8.87 51.67
N SER A 463 -3.95 8.65 52.31
CA SER A 463 -3.13 9.69 52.94
C SER A 463 -1.70 9.53 52.43
N ILE A 464 -1.53 9.49 51.12
CA ILE A 464 -0.22 9.66 50.48
C ILE A 464 -0.11 11.13 50.05
N SER A 465 -0.30 12.04 51.00
CA SER A 465 0.16 13.41 50.89
C SER A 465 1.47 13.50 51.68
N ASN A 466 2.58 13.23 51.02
CA ASN A 466 3.94 13.74 51.36
C ASN A 466 5.01 12.89 50.62
N LEU A 467 5.04 12.93 49.32
CA LEU A 467 6.29 12.69 48.60
C LEU A 467 6.91 14.08 48.36
N LYS A 468 7.68 14.54 49.37
CA LYS A 468 8.67 15.57 49.15
C LYS A 468 9.64 15.06 48.09
N MET A 469 9.87 15.87 47.08
CA MET A 469 11.01 15.72 46.20
C MET A 469 12.28 15.55 47.07
N VAL A 470 12.89 14.41 46.93
CA VAL A 470 14.21 14.14 47.51
C VAL A 470 15.21 14.57 46.45
N GLU A 471 15.70 15.79 46.57
CA GLU A 471 17.00 16.16 46.02
C GLU A 471 18.05 15.38 46.80
N ASN A 472 18.43 14.22 46.33
CA ASN A 472 19.70 13.58 46.72
C ASN A 472 20.12 12.67 45.56
N GLU A 473 21.16 13.07 44.89
CA GLU A 473 22.03 12.18 44.11
C GLU A 473 22.54 11.06 45.03
N PRO A 474 22.39 9.78 44.69
CA PRO A 474 23.06 8.74 45.46
C PRO A 474 24.55 8.72 45.12
N GLU A 475 25.40 9.16 46.04
CA GLU A 475 26.81 8.76 46.05
C GLU A 475 26.90 7.22 46.07
N ILE A 476 27.39 6.66 44.99
CA ILE A 476 27.71 5.23 44.90
C ILE A 476 29.00 5.01 45.68
N ASN A 477 28.90 4.53 46.92
CA ASN A 477 30.00 3.92 47.63
C ASN A 477 30.36 2.60 47.01
N GLN A 478 31.53 2.56 46.36
CA GLN A 478 32.19 1.32 45.95
C GLN A 478 32.80 0.66 47.22
N GLU A 479 32.13 -0.37 47.73
CA GLU A 479 32.84 -1.45 48.46
C GLU A 479 31.98 -2.72 48.52
N ASN A 480 32.57 -3.79 47.96
CA ASN A 480 32.27 -5.21 48.19
C ASN A 480 31.01 -5.83 47.55
N LEU A 481 31.23 -6.41 46.39
CA LEU A 481 30.73 -7.76 46.09
C LEU A 481 31.56 -8.38 44.96
N ASN A 482 32.59 -9.11 45.36
CA ASN A 482 33.27 -10.11 44.52
C ASN A 482 32.32 -11.29 44.29
N LEU A 483 31.80 -11.43 43.10
CA LEU A 483 31.32 -12.70 42.57
C LEU A 483 31.81 -12.82 41.14
N SER A 484 32.67 -13.84 40.97
CA SER A 484 33.24 -14.27 39.71
C SER A 484 32.18 -14.66 38.71
N VAL A 485 32.15 -13.97 37.57
CA VAL A 485 31.46 -14.41 36.34
C VAL A 485 32.50 -14.43 35.25
N GLU A 486 32.68 -15.59 34.65
CA GLU A 486 33.54 -15.81 33.51
C GLU A 486 33.13 -14.92 32.32
N GLU A 487 34.13 -14.23 31.80
CA GLU A 487 34.02 -13.43 30.59
C GLU A 487 33.82 -14.31 29.36
N THR A 488 32.70 -14.17 28.69
CA THR A 488 32.61 -14.40 27.25
C THR A 488 32.38 -13.06 26.59
N THR A 489 33.47 -12.49 26.11
CA THR A 489 33.49 -11.27 25.28
C THR A 489 32.98 -11.60 23.89
N ASP A 490 31.77 -11.14 23.56
CA ASP A 490 31.40 -10.86 22.19
C ASP A 490 31.13 -9.37 22.07
N THR A 491 32.13 -8.69 21.51
CA THR A 491 32.10 -7.28 21.15
C THR A 491 31.24 -7.09 19.91
N LEU A 492 29.98 -6.77 20.11
CA LEU A 492 29.14 -6.19 19.03
C LEU A 492 29.47 -4.70 18.93
N SER A 493 30.02 -4.31 17.80
CA SER A 493 30.44 -2.95 17.53
C SER A 493 29.23 -2.01 17.33
N GLN A 494 29.37 -0.78 17.79
CA GLN A 494 28.41 0.32 17.68
C GLN A 494 27.98 0.69 16.25
N LYS A 495 28.48 -0.01 15.21
CA LYS A 495 28.13 0.21 13.79
C LYS A 495 26.88 -0.51 13.33
N ASP A 496 26.39 -1.50 14.08
CA ASP A 496 25.23 -2.30 13.66
C ASP A 496 23.87 -1.69 14.07
N PHE A 497 23.88 -0.60 14.85
CA PHE A 497 22.66 0.08 15.33
C PHE A 497 22.17 1.25 14.47
N GLU A 498 23.01 1.81 13.60
CA GLU A 498 22.62 2.94 12.75
C GLU A 498 21.91 2.55 11.45
N GLN A 499 21.80 1.26 11.14
CA GLN A 499 21.29 0.77 9.85
C GLN A 499 19.89 0.12 9.92
N ALA A 500 19.23 0.15 11.08
CA ALA A 500 17.89 -0.44 11.24
C ALA A 500 16.72 0.56 11.15
N SER A 501 16.98 1.82 10.78
CA SER A 501 15.95 2.82 10.56
C SER A 501 15.88 3.21 9.09
N PHE A 502 14.76 2.91 8.45
CA PHE A 502 14.40 3.33 7.12
C PHE A 502 15.06 2.61 5.93
N ASP A 503 14.84 1.30 5.81
CA ASP A 503 14.95 0.62 4.52
C ASP A 503 13.71 -0.27 4.25
N LEU A 504 12.58 0.38 4.06
CA LEU A 504 11.40 -0.28 3.45
C LEU A 504 11.54 -0.36 1.92
N PHE A 505 12.67 0.08 1.35
CA PHE A 505 12.90 0.13 -0.09
C PHE A 505 14.30 -0.25 -0.59
N GLU A 506 15.23 -0.71 0.26
CA GLU A 506 16.52 -1.23 -0.22
C GLU A 506 17.08 -2.31 0.72
N ASN A 507 16.70 -3.56 0.48
CA ASN A 507 17.56 -4.70 0.77
C ASN A 507 17.46 -5.71 -0.38
N ASP A 508 18.23 -5.44 -1.45
CA ASP A 508 18.57 -6.42 -2.49
C ASP A 508 19.70 -7.35 -1.99
N GLN A 509 19.59 -7.91 -0.82
CA GLN A 509 20.22 -9.20 -0.53
C GLN A 509 19.17 -10.26 -0.84
N GLU A 510 19.35 -10.89 -2.02
CA GLU A 510 18.55 -12.05 -2.40
C GLU A 510 18.62 -13.06 -1.25
N SER A 511 17.49 -13.43 -0.71
CA SER A 511 17.46 -14.41 0.35
C SER A 511 18.05 -15.73 -0.20
N GLU A 512 18.70 -16.52 0.65
CA GLU A 512 19.30 -17.80 0.25
C GLU A 512 18.26 -18.71 -0.43
N ILE A 513 17.01 -18.56 -0.08
CA ILE A 513 15.86 -19.26 -0.68
C ILE A 513 15.53 -18.72 -2.07
N GLU A 514 15.59 -17.39 -2.29
CA GLU A 514 15.41 -16.80 -3.63
C GLU A 514 16.53 -17.25 -4.59
N LEU A 515 17.76 -17.33 -4.11
CA LEU A 515 18.88 -17.88 -4.88
C LEU A 515 18.68 -19.36 -5.21
N GLN A 516 18.18 -20.15 -4.28
CA GLN A 516 17.86 -21.55 -4.53
C GLN A 516 16.72 -21.71 -5.55
N ILE A 517 15.66 -20.88 -5.47
CA ILE A 517 14.55 -20.89 -6.44
C ILE A 517 15.04 -20.48 -7.84
N LYS A 518 15.89 -19.45 -7.95
CA LYS A 518 16.45 -19.01 -9.24
C LYS A 518 17.34 -20.03 -9.91
N ASN A 519 18.04 -20.84 -9.14
CA ASN A 519 18.94 -21.88 -9.63
C ASN A 519 18.23 -23.22 -9.93
N LEU A 520 16.91 -23.33 -9.67
CA LEU A 520 16.13 -24.51 -10.01
C LEU A 520 15.94 -24.62 -11.53
N ASN A 521 16.46 -25.69 -12.10
CA ASN A 521 16.27 -25.98 -13.51
C ASN A 521 14.98 -26.82 -13.72
N LEU A 522 13.84 -26.12 -13.74
CA LEU A 522 12.51 -26.73 -13.87
C LEU A 522 12.33 -27.57 -15.14
N SER A 523 13.13 -27.33 -16.18
CA SER A 523 13.05 -28.08 -17.45
C SER A 523 13.57 -29.51 -17.35
N ASN A 524 14.38 -29.80 -16.33
CA ASN A 524 15.02 -31.10 -16.11
C ASN A 524 14.45 -31.87 -14.89
N MET A 525 13.37 -31.34 -14.28
CA MET A 525 12.74 -31.95 -13.10
C MET A 525 11.42 -32.61 -13.44
N THR A 526 11.18 -33.76 -12.83
CA THR A 526 9.84 -34.39 -12.88
C THR A 526 8.86 -33.64 -11.96
N PRO A 527 7.54 -33.71 -12.17
CA PRO A 527 6.56 -33.08 -11.30
C PRO A 527 6.66 -33.49 -9.82
N ILE A 528 7.09 -34.71 -9.55
CA ILE A 528 7.29 -35.20 -8.17
C ILE A 528 8.51 -34.56 -7.53
N GLU A 529 9.62 -34.46 -8.25
CA GLU A 529 10.83 -33.80 -7.77
C GLU A 529 10.60 -32.31 -7.51
N ALA A 530 9.82 -31.64 -8.36
CA ALA A 530 9.44 -30.25 -8.15
C ALA A 530 8.59 -30.05 -6.87
N LEU A 531 7.64 -30.94 -6.59
CA LEU A 531 6.85 -30.91 -5.36
C LEU A 531 7.69 -31.16 -4.10
N VAL A 532 8.62 -32.11 -4.15
CA VAL A 532 9.54 -32.38 -3.04
C VAL A 532 10.41 -31.14 -2.77
N LYS A 533 10.96 -30.53 -3.81
CA LYS A 533 11.80 -29.34 -3.68
C LYS A 533 11.04 -28.12 -3.15
N LEU A 534 9.79 -27.91 -3.58
CA LEU A 534 8.92 -26.89 -3.03
C LEU A 534 8.61 -27.13 -1.54
N SER A 535 8.41 -28.38 -1.13
CA SER A 535 8.19 -28.73 0.28
C SER A 535 9.45 -28.50 1.13
N GLU A 536 10.65 -28.78 0.59
CA GLU A 536 11.92 -28.46 1.26
C GLU A 536 12.10 -26.95 1.46
N LEU A 537 11.85 -26.14 0.42
CA LEU A 537 11.94 -24.69 0.48
C LEU A 537 10.90 -24.09 1.45
N GLN A 538 9.70 -24.65 1.50
CA GLN A 538 8.67 -24.24 2.44
C GLN A 538 9.03 -24.55 3.90
N ASN A 539 9.76 -25.65 4.15
CA ASN A 539 10.25 -26.00 5.49
C ASN A 539 11.44 -25.14 5.93
N GLN A 540 12.19 -24.54 4.99
CA GLN A 540 13.25 -23.57 5.29
C GLN A 540 12.71 -22.16 5.57
N LEU A 541 11.46 -21.88 5.19
CA LEU A 541 10.74 -20.65 5.50
C LEU A 541 10.03 -20.67 6.86
N LYS A 542 9.96 -21.83 7.51
CA LYS A 542 9.42 -21.98 8.88
C LYS A 542 10.56 -21.91 9.90
#